data_7fc063606cacad3cdac477c04dc413f3
#
_entry.id   7fc063606cacad3cdac477c04dc413f3
#
_cell.length_a   1.000
_cell.length_b   1.000
_cell.length_c   1.000
_cell.angle_alpha   90.00
_cell.angle_beta   90.00
_cell.angle_gamma   90.00
#
_symmetry.space_group_name_H-M   'P 1'
#
loop_
_entity.id
_entity.type
_entity.pdbx_description
1 polymer ?
#
loop_
_entity_poly.entity_id
_entity_poly.type
_entity_poly.pdbx_seq_one_letter_code
_entity_poly.pdbx_strand_id
1 'polypeptide(L)'
;MTTDEEIIIRLYQEMYSSMINKDRAELERIHDDSFVLFHITGMKQSKNEYISAIMDGTLNYYSAVHGDMEVAVNGDTARLTGKSKVTAAVFGGGKQTWRLQLDFELIRKNGEWYFTFAKASTY
;
A
#
# COMPACT_ATOMS: atom_id res chain seq x y z
N MET A 1 8.12 17.61 16.29
CA MET A 1 9.03 16.95 15.31
C MET A 1 8.41 15.64 14.89
N THR A 2 8.29 15.39 13.60
CA THR A 2 7.69 14.16 13.08
C THR A 2 8.74 13.04 13.04
N THR A 3 8.44 11.91 13.66
CA THR A 3 9.33 10.74 13.66
C THR A 3 9.20 9.96 12.33
N ASP A 4 10.19 9.12 12.04
CA ASP A 4 10.12 8.23 10.87
C ASP A 4 8.92 7.29 10.95
N GLU A 5 8.59 6.78 12.14
CA GLU A 5 7.42 5.92 12.33
C GLU A 5 6.13 6.64 11.97
N GLU A 6 5.97 7.88 12.40
CA GLU A 6 4.78 8.69 12.08
C GLU A 6 4.68 8.97 10.59
N ILE A 7 5.81 9.24 9.93
CA ILE A 7 5.86 9.46 8.49
C ILE A 7 5.42 8.20 7.74
N ILE A 8 5.91 7.04 8.14
CA ILE A 8 5.60 5.75 7.51
C ILE A 8 4.11 5.40 7.70
N ILE A 9 3.56 5.61 8.89
CA ILE A 9 2.14 5.41 9.15
C ILE A 9 1.30 6.32 8.26
N ARG A 10 1.71 7.58 8.12
CA ARG A 10 1.03 8.53 7.23
C ARG A 10 1.09 8.09 5.78
N LEU A 11 2.24 7.57 5.32
CA LEU A 11 2.37 7.02 3.97
C LEU A 11 1.39 5.87 3.70
N TYR A 12 1.19 5.00 4.68
CA TYR A 12 0.21 3.91 4.59
C TYR A 12 -1.19 4.47 4.39
N GLN A 13 -1.57 5.48 5.17
CA GLN A 13 -2.88 6.13 5.06
C GLN A 13 -3.03 6.84 3.72
N GLU A 14 -2.00 7.55 3.27
CA GLU A 14 -1.97 8.23 1.97
C GLU A 14 -2.07 7.25 0.81
N MET A 15 -1.44 6.09 0.93
CA MET A 15 -1.53 5.03 -0.08
C MET A 15 -2.99 4.61 -0.31
N TYR A 16 -3.71 4.28 0.76
CA TYR A 16 -5.11 3.89 0.64
C TYR A 16 -5.98 5.02 0.12
N SER A 17 -5.76 6.24 0.59
CA SER A 17 -6.49 7.42 0.10
C SER A 17 -6.25 7.62 -1.40
N SER A 18 -5.01 7.47 -1.85
CA SER A 18 -4.66 7.61 -3.27
C SER A 18 -5.24 6.49 -4.13
N MET A 19 -5.32 5.27 -3.60
CA MET A 19 -5.98 4.15 -4.30
C MET A 19 -7.48 4.40 -4.45
N ILE A 20 -8.12 4.87 -3.39
CA ILE A 20 -9.56 5.16 -3.39
C ILE A 20 -9.88 6.29 -4.36
N ASN A 21 -9.07 7.35 -4.36
CA ASN A 21 -9.25 8.53 -5.20
C ASN A 21 -8.65 8.39 -6.59
N LYS A 22 -7.98 7.28 -6.89
CA LYS A 22 -7.27 7.04 -8.16
C LYS A 22 -6.30 8.17 -8.50
N ASP A 23 -5.53 8.59 -7.49
CA ASP A 23 -4.52 9.63 -7.61
C ASP A 23 -3.21 9.04 -8.11
N ARG A 24 -3.05 9.01 -9.42
CA ARG A 24 -1.89 8.40 -10.07
C ARG A 24 -0.58 9.07 -9.68
N ALA A 25 -0.54 10.39 -9.65
CA ALA A 25 0.67 11.13 -9.32
C ALA A 25 1.18 10.79 -7.91
N GLU A 26 0.27 10.71 -6.94
CA GLU A 26 0.61 10.35 -5.57
C GLU A 26 1.06 8.90 -5.47
N LEU A 27 0.36 7.98 -6.13
CA LEU A 27 0.75 6.57 -6.16
C LEU A 27 2.15 6.38 -6.75
N GLU A 28 2.49 7.12 -7.81
CA GLU A 28 3.82 7.05 -8.38
C GLU A 28 4.89 7.64 -7.46
N ARG A 29 4.56 8.71 -6.75
CA ARG A 29 5.50 9.39 -5.84
C ARG A 29 5.89 8.53 -4.64
N ILE A 30 4.94 7.82 -4.03
CA ILE A 30 5.18 7.09 -2.78
C ILE A 30 5.74 5.67 -2.97
N HIS A 31 5.71 5.15 -4.18
CA HIS A 31 6.27 3.83 -4.50
C HIS A 31 7.59 3.97 -5.24
N ASP A 32 8.60 3.23 -4.80
CA ASP A 32 9.87 3.14 -5.53
C ASP A 32 9.66 2.42 -6.87
N ASP A 33 10.53 2.69 -7.84
CA ASP A 33 10.44 2.03 -9.16
C ASP A 33 10.58 0.51 -9.05
N SER A 34 11.27 0.04 -8.02
CA SER A 34 11.46 -1.39 -7.76
C SER A 34 10.27 -2.05 -7.07
N PHE A 35 9.22 -1.29 -6.74
CA PHE A 35 8.09 -1.80 -5.96
C PHE A 35 7.43 -3.01 -6.62
N VAL A 36 7.13 -4.02 -5.80
CA VAL A 36 6.34 -5.18 -6.19
C VAL A 36 5.27 -5.45 -5.13
N LEU A 37 4.11 -5.87 -5.60
CA LEU A 37 2.99 -6.26 -4.74
C LEU A 37 2.66 -7.73 -4.97
N PHE A 38 2.54 -8.49 -3.88
CA PHE A 38 1.99 -9.84 -3.90
C PHE A 38 0.57 -9.81 -3.35
N HIS A 39 -0.40 -10.18 -4.17
CA HIS A 39 -1.81 -10.29 -3.76
C HIS A 39 -2.04 -11.52 -2.90
N ILE A 40 -3.22 -11.62 -2.27
CA ILE A 40 -3.61 -12.76 -1.44
C ILE A 40 -3.46 -14.08 -2.19
N THR A 41 -3.78 -14.07 -3.49
CA THR A 41 -3.68 -15.24 -4.38
C THR A 41 -2.25 -15.65 -4.70
N GLY A 42 -1.26 -14.82 -4.33
CA GLY A 42 0.14 -15.00 -4.72
C GLY A 42 0.51 -14.32 -6.03
N MET A 43 -0.45 -13.70 -6.72
CA MET A 43 -0.19 -12.97 -7.96
C MET A 43 0.73 -11.78 -7.69
N LYS A 44 1.79 -11.66 -8.49
CA LYS A 44 2.78 -10.58 -8.38
C LYS A 44 2.48 -9.48 -9.39
N GLN A 45 2.52 -8.23 -8.93
CA GLN A 45 2.43 -7.06 -9.80
C GLN A 45 3.62 -6.13 -9.56
N SER A 46 4.20 -5.62 -10.65
CA SER A 46 5.17 -4.52 -10.60
C SER A 46 4.47 -3.22 -10.23
N LYS A 47 5.24 -2.16 -9.96
CA LYS A 47 4.70 -0.81 -9.72
C LYS A 47 3.76 -0.38 -10.84
N ASN A 48 4.18 -0.50 -12.10
CA ASN A 48 3.38 -0.07 -13.25
C ASN A 48 2.10 -0.92 -13.40
N GLU A 49 2.20 -2.23 -13.22
CA GLU A 49 1.05 -3.12 -13.31
C GLU A 49 0.02 -2.80 -12.20
N TYR A 50 0.49 -2.59 -11.00
CA TYR A 50 -0.33 -2.25 -9.85
C TYR A 50 -1.06 -0.91 -10.03
N ILE A 51 -0.33 0.15 -10.39
CA ILE A 51 -0.92 1.47 -10.60
C ILE A 51 -1.88 1.46 -11.79
N SER A 52 -1.52 0.82 -12.90
CA SER A 52 -2.40 0.69 -14.06
C SER A 52 -3.69 -0.04 -13.72
N ALA A 53 -3.62 -1.09 -12.90
CA ALA A 53 -4.80 -1.85 -12.47
C ALA A 53 -5.74 -0.99 -11.61
N ILE A 54 -5.21 -0.08 -10.81
CA ILE A 54 -6.03 0.87 -10.04
C ILE A 54 -6.69 1.88 -10.99
N MET A 55 -5.94 2.39 -11.94
CA MET A 55 -6.44 3.43 -12.85
C MET A 55 -7.50 2.91 -13.82
N ASP A 56 -7.37 1.65 -14.28
CA ASP A 56 -8.30 1.07 -15.25
C ASP A 56 -9.52 0.37 -14.62
N GLY A 57 -9.57 0.30 -13.29
CA GLY A 57 -10.69 -0.31 -12.57
C GLY A 57 -10.58 -1.79 -12.30
N THR A 58 -9.48 -2.44 -12.66
CA THR A 58 -9.21 -3.83 -12.28
C THR A 58 -9.14 -3.97 -10.75
N LEU A 59 -8.53 -2.99 -10.09
CA LEU A 59 -8.50 -2.86 -8.64
C LEU A 59 -9.26 -1.60 -8.24
N ASN A 60 -10.52 -1.75 -7.83
CA ASN A 60 -11.35 -0.62 -7.38
C ASN A 60 -11.46 -0.61 -5.86
N TYR A 61 -10.94 0.43 -5.23
CA TYR A 61 -11.01 0.63 -3.80
C TYR A 61 -12.03 1.71 -3.46
N TYR A 62 -12.92 1.42 -2.51
CA TYR A 62 -14.02 2.32 -2.12
C TYR A 62 -13.80 2.95 -0.76
N SER A 63 -13.32 2.17 0.21
CA SER A 63 -13.06 2.67 1.55
C SER A 63 -12.05 1.79 2.27
N ALA A 64 -11.41 2.35 3.30
CA ALA A 64 -10.51 1.61 4.17
C ALA A 64 -10.64 2.15 5.59
N VAL A 65 -10.82 1.25 6.55
CA VAL A 65 -10.83 1.58 7.98
C VAL A 65 -9.60 0.95 8.59
N HIS A 66 -8.65 1.79 9.01
CA HIS A 66 -7.36 1.35 9.51
C HIS A 66 -7.45 0.85 10.95
N GLY A 67 -6.78 -0.28 11.21
CA GLY A 67 -6.63 -0.86 12.53
C GLY A 67 -5.19 -0.77 13.02
N ASP A 68 -4.69 -1.86 13.57
CA ASP A 68 -3.34 -1.90 14.15
C ASP A 68 -2.26 -1.73 13.10
N MET A 69 -1.21 -0.99 13.45
CA MET A 69 -0.03 -0.80 12.62
C MET A 69 1.22 -0.96 13.47
N GLU A 70 2.21 -1.67 12.91
CA GLU A 70 3.51 -1.85 13.53
C GLU A 70 4.60 -1.39 12.57
N VAL A 71 5.52 -0.57 13.04
CA VAL A 71 6.62 -0.03 12.24
C VAL A 71 7.94 -0.35 12.93
N ALA A 72 8.89 -0.85 12.16
CA ALA A 72 10.26 -1.07 12.60
C ALA A 72 11.21 -0.34 11.65
N VAL A 73 11.96 0.63 12.15
CA VAL A 73 12.91 1.42 11.36
C VAL A 73 14.32 0.98 11.71
N ASN A 74 15.13 0.74 10.66
CA ASN A 74 16.54 0.36 10.80
C ASN A 74 17.38 1.14 9.78
N GLY A 75 17.90 2.31 10.20
CA GLY A 75 18.66 3.18 9.30
C GLY A 75 17.79 3.69 8.15
N ASP A 76 18.19 3.38 6.92
CA ASP A 76 17.48 3.79 5.70
C ASP A 76 16.49 2.75 5.20
N THR A 77 16.20 1.73 6.00
CA THR A 77 15.19 0.72 5.69
C THR A 77 14.14 0.66 6.79
N ALA A 78 12.95 0.21 6.45
CA ALA A 78 11.88 0.04 7.42
C ALA A 78 10.94 -1.08 6.99
N ARG A 79 10.20 -1.60 7.96
CA ARG A 79 9.10 -2.55 7.73
C ARG A 79 7.85 -1.99 8.38
N LEU A 80 6.73 -2.20 7.72
CA LEU A 80 5.42 -1.80 8.21
C LEU A 80 4.46 -2.96 8.05
N THR A 81 3.76 -3.31 9.13
CA THR A 81 2.63 -4.23 9.08
C THR A 81 1.39 -3.43 9.42
N GLY A 82 0.43 -3.38 8.50
CA GLY A 82 -0.82 -2.65 8.69
C GLY A 82 -2.02 -3.55 8.48
N LYS A 83 -3.03 -3.41 9.35
CA LYS A 83 -4.31 -4.10 9.23
C LYS A 83 -5.39 -3.09 8.94
N SER A 84 -6.23 -3.38 7.95
CA SER A 84 -7.35 -2.50 7.58
C SER A 84 -8.53 -3.32 7.08
N LYS A 85 -9.74 -2.82 7.35
CA LYS A 85 -10.94 -3.32 6.69
C LYS A 85 -11.10 -2.52 5.40
N VAL A 86 -10.97 -3.19 4.28
CA VAL A 86 -10.94 -2.55 2.96
C VAL A 86 -12.14 -3.01 2.15
N THR A 87 -12.94 -2.05 1.68
CA THR A 87 -14.04 -2.33 0.78
C THR A 87 -13.56 -2.09 -0.64
N ALA A 88 -13.59 -3.14 -1.45
CA ALA A 88 -13.03 -3.12 -2.80
C ALA A 88 -13.76 -4.10 -3.72
N ALA A 89 -13.66 -3.84 -5.02
CA ALA A 89 -14.03 -4.78 -6.07
C ALA A 89 -12.78 -5.02 -6.92
N VAL A 90 -12.31 -6.26 -6.96
CA VAL A 90 -11.03 -6.59 -7.58
C VAL A 90 -11.21 -7.66 -8.66
N PHE A 91 -10.45 -7.52 -9.75
CA PHE A 91 -10.40 -8.49 -10.86
C PHE A 91 -11.79 -8.82 -11.42
N GLY A 92 -12.64 -7.81 -11.58
CA GLY A 92 -13.99 -8.00 -12.13
C GLY A 92 -15.01 -8.61 -11.18
N GLY A 93 -14.64 -8.84 -9.92
CA GLY A 93 -15.53 -9.34 -8.89
C GLY A 93 -16.46 -8.28 -8.33
N GLY A 94 -17.39 -8.69 -7.49
CA GLY A 94 -18.29 -7.79 -6.79
C GLY A 94 -17.62 -7.03 -5.64
N LYS A 95 -18.25 -5.95 -5.21
CA LYS A 95 -17.80 -5.16 -4.07
C LYS A 95 -17.89 -5.97 -2.78
N GLN A 96 -16.79 -6.11 -2.06
CA GLN A 96 -16.68 -6.85 -0.81
C GLN A 96 -15.80 -6.10 0.19
N THR A 97 -15.98 -6.42 1.47
CA THR A 97 -15.12 -5.91 2.53
C THR A 97 -14.18 -7.01 2.98
N TRP A 98 -12.88 -6.70 2.94
CA TRP A 98 -11.79 -7.62 3.27
C TRP A 98 -11.10 -7.16 4.56
N ARG A 99 -10.76 -8.10 5.41
CA ARG A 99 -9.83 -7.84 6.52
C ARG A 99 -8.43 -8.11 5.98
N LEU A 100 -7.77 -7.06 5.51
CA LEU A 100 -6.47 -7.14 4.87
C LEU A 100 -5.34 -6.75 5.80
N GLN A 101 -4.30 -7.58 5.80
CA GLN A 101 -3.02 -7.23 6.38
C GLN A 101 -2.03 -7.03 5.25
N LEU A 102 -1.31 -5.91 5.28
CA LEU A 102 -0.24 -5.63 4.33
C LEU A 102 1.08 -5.55 5.08
N ASP A 103 2.03 -6.34 4.63
CA ASP A 103 3.41 -6.32 5.11
C ASP A 103 4.25 -5.59 4.07
N PHE A 104 4.86 -4.47 4.47
CA PHE A 104 5.64 -3.62 3.59
C PHE A 104 7.10 -3.61 3.95
N GLU A 105 7.94 -3.42 2.92
CA GLU A 105 9.30 -2.96 3.09
C GLU A 105 9.40 -1.57 2.46
N LEU A 106 10.19 -0.70 3.11
CA LEU A 106 10.42 0.67 2.67
C LEU A 106 11.91 0.98 2.66
N ILE A 107 12.27 1.95 1.82
CA ILE A 107 13.62 2.49 1.80
C ILE A 107 13.57 4.02 1.87
N ARG A 108 14.58 4.62 2.48
CA ARG A 108 14.73 6.07 2.52
C ARG A 108 15.79 6.50 1.51
N LYS A 109 15.40 7.41 0.62
CA LYS A 109 16.27 8.03 -0.36
C LYS A 109 16.10 9.54 -0.31
N ASN A 110 17.19 10.28 -0.24
CA ASN A 110 17.15 11.75 -0.19
C ASN A 110 16.22 12.30 0.89
N GLY A 111 16.20 11.62 2.04
CA GLY A 111 15.39 12.02 3.19
C GLY A 111 13.91 11.62 3.12
N GLU A 112 13.48 10.93 2.08
CA GLU A 112 12.08 10.52 1.90
C GLU A 112 11.95 9.00 1.87
N TRP A 113 10.80 8.49 2.39
CA TRP A 113 10.49 7.08 2.43
C TRP A 113 9.66 6.66 1.21
N TYR A 114 9.96 5.47 0.67
CA TYR A 114 9.26 4.88 -0.47
C TYR A 114 8.97 3.41 -0.20
N PHE A 115 7.80 2.94 -0.62
CA PHE A 115 7.48 1.51 -0.58
C PHE A 115 8.27 0.77 -1.66
N THR A 116 8.91 -0.34 -1.28
CA THR A 116 9.64 -1.22 -2.22
C THR A 116 9.00 -2.59 -2.36
N PHE A 117 8.17 -2.99 -1.40
CA PHE A 117 7.58 -4.32 -1.38
C PHE A 117 6.30 -4.28 -0.56
N ALA A 118 5.30 -5.04 -1.01
CA ALA A 118 4.09 -5.27 -0.22
C ALA A 118 3.58 -6.69 -0.46
N LYS A 119 3.12 -7.32 0.61
CA LYS A 119 2.48 -8.64 0.55
C LYS A 119 1.16 -8.58 1.29
N ALA A 120 0.09 -8.96 0.61
CA ALA A 120 -1.26 -8.98 1.16
C ALA A 120 -1.58 -10.34 1.77
N SER A 121 -2.26 -10.31 2.90
CA SER A 121 -2.84 -11.48 3.54
C SER A 121 -4.15 -11.08 4.22
N THR A 122 -4.86 -12.03 4.79
CA THR A 122 -6.07 -11.76 5.57
C THR A 122 -5.80 -11.99 7.04
N TYR A 123 -6.63 -11.42 7.90
CA TYR A 123 -6.49 -11.60 9.35
C TYR A 123 -7.83 -11.80 10.03
#